data_bc33cf87837f916bac0125abd4eb634b
#
_entry.id   bc33cf87837f916bac0125abd4eb634b
#
_cell.length_a   1.000
_cell.length_b   1.000
_cell.length_c   1.000
_cell.angle_alpha   90.00
_cell.angle_beta   90.00
_cell.angle_gamma   90.00
#
_symmetry.space_group_name_H-M   'P 1'
#
loop_
_entity.id
_entity.type
_entity.pdbx_description
1 polymer ?
#
loop_
_entity_poly.entity_id
_entity_poly.type
_entity_poly.pdbx_seq_one_letter_code
_entity_poly.pdbx_strand_id
1 'polypeptide(L)'
;MFDLLPLMLTIQTMAKQKPHSTETDHRTKSILKSMVDSQEINHGLSNRQRVSELSPNQKINRLELVVLRTYPRRLIASKNYTGQLAAACGRDETGIVGIVLWDDQVDRVKTGDIIRIEGGWCRSRNDELVVSTGKNGRLYILDR
;
A
#
# COMPACT_ATOMS: atom_id res chain seq x y z
N MET A 1 14.95 -15.60 -9.28
CA MET A 1 14.72 -14.35 -8.52
C MET A 1 13.78 -13.46 -9.31
N PHE A 2 12.86 -12.82 -8.64
CA PHE A 2 11.95 -11.90 -9.30
C PHE A 2 12.68 -10.65 -9.75
N ASP A 3 12.39 -10.23 -10.97
CA ASP A 3 12.80 -8.91 -11.41
C ASP A 3 11.66 -7.92 -11.11
N LEU A 4 11.69 -7.36 -9.93
CA LEU A 4 10.73 -6.35 -9.49
C LEU A 4 11.21 -4.93 -9.75
N LEU A 5 12.44 -4.78 -10.26
CA LEU A 5 13.05 -3.47 -10.41
C LEU A 5 12.21 -2.49 -11.24
N PRO A 6 11.64 -2.87 -12.40
CA PRO A 6 10.82 -1.93 -13.17
C PRO A 6 9.58 -1.46 -12.39
N LEU A 7 8.95 -2.36 -11.61
CA LEU A 7 7.79 -2.01 -10.80
C LEU A 7 8.17 -1.05 -9.67
N MET A 8 9.30 -1.32 -9.03
CA MET A 8 9.77 -0.47 -7.94
C MET A 8 10.14 0.92 -8.42
N LEU A 9 10.78 1.03 -9.60
CA LEU A 9 11.07 2.33 -10.19
C LEU A 9 9.80 3.11 -10.51
N THR A 10 8.76 2.42 -10.99
CA THR A 10 7.47 3.04 -11.27
C THR A 10 6.85 3.60 -9.99
N ILE A 11 6.85 2.82 -8.91
CA ILE A 11 6.34 3.24 -7.62
C ILE A 11 7.09 4.49 -7.13
N GLN A 12 8.40 4.48 -7.21
CA GLN A 12 9.24 5.61 -6.80
C GLN A 12 8.90 6.88 -7.55
N THR A 13 8.79 6.78 -8.86
CA THR A 13 8.46 7.93 -9.70
C THR A 13 7.12 8.52 -9.28
N MET A 14 6.13 7.69 -9.04
CA MET A 14 4.81 8.16 -8.62
C MET A 14 4.80 8.73 -7.20
N ALA A 15 5.54 8.11 -6.28
CA ALA A 15 5.62 8.58 -4.90
C ALA A 15 6.26 9.97 -4.80
N LYS A 16 7.17 10.30 -5.70
CA LYS A 16 7.84 11.61 -5.75
C LYS A 16 7.02 12.68 -6.44
N GLN A 17 6.07 12.31 -7.27
CA GLN A 17 5.21 13.26 -7.97
C GLN A 17 4.07 13.69 -7.07
N LYS A 18 3.92 15.00 -6.92
CA LYS A 18 2.78 15.53 -6.18
C LYS A 18 1.53 15.44 -7.05
N PRO A 19 0.41 14.97 -6.50
CA PRO A 19 -0.84 14.99 -7.23
C PRO A 19 -1.23 16.43 -7.57
N HIS A 20 -1.59 16.67 -8.81
CA HIS A 20 -2.04 17.99 -9.24
C HIS A 20 -3.55 18.09 -9.37
N SER A 21 -4.25 17.01 -9.17
CA SER A 21 -5.70 16.98 -9.25
C SER A 21 -6.32 17.43 -7.93
N THR A 22 -6.95 18.60 -7.94
CA THR A 22 -7.62 19.11 -6.74
C THR A 22 -8.77 18.23 -6.31
N GLU A 23 -9.50 17.67 -7.25
CA GLU A 23 -10.63 16.80 -6.97
C GLU A 23 -10.21 15.51 -6.29
N THR A 24 -9.14 14.89 -6.78
CA THR A 24 -8.56 13.70 -6.16
C THR A 24 -8.06 14.00 -4.75
N ASP A 25 -7.43 15.16 -4.56
CA ASP A 25 -6.91 15.57 -3.25
C ASP A 25 -8.04 15.74 -2.22
N HIS A 26 -9.14 16.36 -2.61
CA HIS A 26 -10.28 16.54 -1.70
C HIS A 26 -10.87 15.20 -1.26
N ARG A 27 -11.06 14.29 -2.19
CA ARG A 27 -11.58 12.96 -1.89
C ARG A 27 -10.62 12.21 -0.95
N THR A 28 -9.33 12.24 -1.25
CA THR A 28 -8.30 11.60 -0.44
C THR A 28 -8.28 12.17 0.98
N LYS A 29 -8.33 13.48 1.12
CA LYS A 29 -8.36 14.13 2.43
C LYS A 29 -9.59 13.75 3.24
N SER A 30 -10.75 13.69 2.60
CA SER A 30 -11.99 13.29 3.26
C SER A 30 -11.91 11.85 3.78
N ILE A 31 -11.40 10.94 2.95
CA ILE A 31 -11.23 9.55 3.32
C ILE A 31 -10.22 9.40 4.47
N LEU A 32 -9.09 10.11 4.39
CA LEU A 32 -8.07 10.09 5.44
C LEU A 32 -8.60 10.60 6.76
N LYS A 33 -9.39 11.66 6.73
CA LYS A 33 -10.02 12.19 7.93
C LYS A 33 -10.96 11.16 8.56
N SER A 34 -11.76 10.49 7.74
CA SER A 34 -12.65 9.44 8.19
C SER A 34 -11.87 8.29 8.87
N MET A 35 -10.73 7.91 8.31
CA MET A 35 -9.87 6.89 8.92
C MET A 35 -9.34 7.33 10.28
N VAL A 36 -8.88 8.57 10.39
CA VAL A 36 -8.38 9.12 11.64
C VAL A 36 -9.48 9.16 12.69
N ASP A 37 -10.66 9.66 12.34
CA ASP A 37 -11.80 9.72 13.25
C ASP A 37 -12.19 8.33 13.75
N SER A 38 -12.17 7.33 12.88
CA SER A 38 -12.44 5.94 13.24
C SER A 38 -11.40 5.41 14.24
N GLN A 39 -10.13 5.79 14.07
CA GLN A 39 -9.08 5.39 15.00
C GLN A 39 -9.24 6.03 16.36
N GLU A 40 -9.66 7.27 16.42
CA GLU A 40 -9.92 7.96 17.68
C GLU A 40 -11.05 7.31 18.46
N ILE A 41 -12.11 6.89 17.78
CA ILE A 41 -13.23 6.18 18.40
C ILE A 41 -12.76 4.86 19.00
N ASN A 42 -11.84 4.18 18.34
CA ASN A 42 -11.31 2.90 18.80
C ASN A 42 -10.01 3.09 19.61
N HIS A 43 -9.90 4.18 20.31
CA HIS A 43 -8.73 4.52 21.10
C HIS A 43 -8.38 3.40 22.09
N GLY A 44 -7.13 2.99 22.09
CA GLY A 44 -6.62 1.92 22.94
C GLY A 44 -6.73 0.52 22.34
N LEU A 45 -7.52 0.33 21.28
CA LEU A 45 -7.65 -0.95 20.59
C LEU A 45 -6.84 -1.00 19.31
N SER A 46 -6.32 0.14 18.87
CA SER A 46 -5.65 0.25 17.59
C SER A 46 -4.14 0.19 17.74
N ASN A 47 -3.52 -0.81 17.09
CA ASN A 47 -2.07 -0.88 16.89
C ASN A 47 -1.72 -0.43 15.48
N ARG A 48 -2.48 0.51 14.94
CA ARG A 48 -2.27 1.00 13.59
C ARG A 48 -0.94 1.72 13.49
N GLN A 49 -0.11 1.25 12.58
CA GLN A 49 1.12 1.93 12.22
C GLN A 49 0.80 3.03 11.21
N ARG A 50 1.66 4.02 11.15
CA ARG A 50 1.54 5.11 10.18
C ARG A 50 2.69 5.03 9.19
N VAL A 51 2.48 5.54 7.98
CA VAL A 51 3.52 5.54 6.95
C VAL A 51 4.79 6.19 7.47
N SER A 52 4.66 7.30 8.20
CA SER A 52 5.83 8.01 8.77
C SER A 52 6.61 7.19 9.79
N GLU A 53 6.01 6.14 10.35
CA GLU A 53 6.65 5.29 11.35
C GLU A 53 7.31 4.06 10.76
N LEU A 54 7.15 3.81 9.46
CA LEU A 54 7.68 2.63 8.80
C LEU A 54 9.20 2.73 8.63
N SER A 55 9.85 1.59 8.81
CA SER A 55 11.29 1.45 8.61
C SER A 55 11.56 0.28 7.68
N PRO A 56 12.71 0.29 6.97
CA PRO A 56 13.09 -0.84 6.13
C PRO A 56 13.23 -2.13 6.94
N ASN A 57 12.86 -3.24 6.32
CA ASN A 57 12.96 -4.58 6.91
C ASN A 57 12.18 -4.71 8.22
N GLN A 58 10.99 -4.13 8.24
CA GLN A 58 10.13 -4.10 9.40
C GLN A 58 8.84 -4.88 9.14
N LYS A 59 8.38 -5.60 10.15
CA LYS A 59 7.08 -6.25 10.11
C LYS A 59 5.98 -5.19 10.21
N ILE A 60 4.92 -5.38 9.44
CA ILE A 60 3.73 -4.54 9.50
C ILE A 60 2.66 -5.29 10.27
N ASN A 61 2.30 -4.77 11.43
CA ASN A 61 1.22 -5.35 12.22
C ASN A 61 -0.13 -4.92 11.69
N ARG A 62 -0.32 -3.63 11.47
CA ARG A 62 -1.56 -3.09 10.94
C ARG A 62 -1.30 -1.74 10.30
N LEU A 63 -1.52 -1.66 8.99
CA LEU A 63 -1.33 -0.43 8.21
C LEU A 63 -2.58 -0.21 7.36
N GLU A 64 -3.14 0.97 7.42
CA GLU A 64 -4.33 1.33 6.66
C GLU A 64 -3.98 2.43 5.66
N LEU A 65 -4.37 2.23 4.40
CA LEU A 65 -3.99 3.10 3.30
C LEU A 65 -5.18 3.35 2.36
N VAL A 66 -5.22 4.54 1.80
CA VAL A 66 -6.06 4.83 0.64
C VAL A 66 -5.24 4.53 -0.61
N VAL A 67 -5.76 3.71 -1.50
CA VAL A 67 -5.08 3.37 -2.74
C VAL A 67 -5.24 4.53 -3.72
N LEU A 68 -4.13 5.17 -4.04
CA LEU A 68 -4.13 6.32 -4.95
C LEU A 68 -4.09 5.89 -6.40
N ARG A 69 -3.35 4.82 -6.70
CA ARG A 69 -3.18 4.32 -8.06
C ARG A 69 -2.75 2.87 -8.06
N THR A 70 -3.21 2.13 -9.05
CA THR A 70 -2.74 0.78 -9.33
C THR A 70 -2.12 0.76 -10.72
N TYR A 71 -1.16 -0.14 -10.94
CA TYR A 71 -0.44 -0.28 -12.19
C TYR A 71 -0.76 -1.61 -12.85
N PRO A 72 -0.46 -1.76 -14.15
CA PRO A 72 -0.76 -3.00 -14.85
C PRO A 72 -0.07 -4.20 -14.21
N ARG A 73 -0.79 -5.31 -14.21
CA ARG A 73 -0.27 -6.57 -13.67
C ARG A 73 0.84 -7.16 -14.54
N ARG A 74 1.69 -7.92 -13.90
CA ARG A 74 2.70 -8.73 -14.57
C ARG A 74 2.52 -10.18 -14.15
N LEU A 75 2.71 -11.09 -15.11
CA LEU A 75 2.74 -12.53 -14.81
C LEU A 75 4.17 -12.90 -14.47
N ILE A 76 4.35 -13.62 -13.39
CA ILE A 76 5.66 -14.06 -12.91
C ILE A 76 5.65 -15.58 -12.81
N ALA A 77 6.69 -16.19 -13.37
CA ALA A 77 6.92 -17.60 -13.24
C ALA A 77 8.38 -17.82 -12.82
N SER A 78 8.55 -18.30 -11.60
CA SER A 78 9.87 -18.60 -11.05
C SER A 78 9.79 -19.91 -10.30
N LYS A 79 10.94 -20.41 -9.84
CA LYS A 79 10.97 -21.66 -9.08
C LYS A 79 10.16 -21.56 -7.78
N ASN A 80 10.11 -20.39 -7.18
CA ASN A 80 9.50 -20.19 -5.87
C ASN A 80 8.11 -19.60 -5.92
N TYR A 81 7.71 -19.05 -7.07
CA TYR A 81 6.43 -18.36 -7.17
C TYR A 81 5.97 -18.31 -8.63
N THR A 82 4.73 -18.67 -8.85
CA THR A 82 4.05 -18.50 -10.13
C THR A 82 2.72 -17.83 -9.85
N GLY A 83 2.48 -16.70 -10.50
CA GLY A 83 1.25 -15.94 -10.30
C GLY A 83 1.36 -14.54 -10.89
N GLN A 84 0.49 -13.66 -10.44
CA GLN A 84 0.47 -12.29 -10.89
C GLN A 84 0.91 -11.32 -9.81
N LEU A 85 1.44 -10.21 -10.26
CA LEU A 85 2.01 -9.17 -9.41
C LEU A 85 1.61 -7.81 -9.97
N ALA A 86 1.32 -6.85 -9.12
CA ALA A 86 1.13 -5.48 -9.55
C ALA A 86 1.67 -4.52 -8.52
N ALA A 87 2.16 -3.38 -9.01
CA ALA A 87 2.52 -2.26 -8.16
C ALA A 87 1.30 -1.39 -7.93
N ALA A 88 1.30 -0.72 -6.81
CA ALA A 88 0.31 0.29 -6.47
C ALA A 88 0.97 1.32 -5.57
N CYS A 89 0.31 2.44 -5.35
CA CYS A 89 0.72 3.35 -4.30
C CYS A 89 -0.48 3.73 -3.46
N GLY A 90 -0.21 4.00 -2.20
CA GLY A 90 -1.24 4.39 -1.26
C GLY A 90 -0.71 5.40 -0.27
N ARG A 91 -1.61 5.94 0.52
CA ARG A 91 -1.22 6.92 1.52
C ARG A 91 -2.11 6.84 2.76
N ASP A 92 -1.57 7.32 3.85
CA ASP A 92 -2.35 7.70 5.02
C ASP A 92 -2.16 9.20 5.27
N GLU A 93 -2.56 9.67 6.43
CA GLU A 93 -2.45 11.07 6.82
C GLU A 93 -0.99 11.54 6.99
N THR A 94 -0.03 10.61 7.04
CA THR A 94 1.38 10.91 7.31
C THR A 94 2.29 10.82 6.10
N GLY A 95 1.88 10.15 5.03
CA GLY A 95 2.74 10.03 3.85
C GLY A 95 2.25 9.04 2.82
N ILE A 96 3.04 8.89 1.77
CA ILE A 96 2.78 8.01 0.63
C ILE A 96 3.78 6.87 0.66
N VAL A 97 3.32 5.67 0.29
CA VAL A 97 4.16 4.48 0.26
C VAL A 97 3.82 3.62 -0.96
N GLY A 98 4.81 2.91 -1.49
CA GLY A 98 4.57 1.92 -2.53
C GLY A 98 3.95 0.65 -1.97
N ILE A 99 3.18 -0.04 -2.79
CA ILE A 99 2.50 -1.28 -2.43
C ILE A 99 2.80 -2.32 -3.50
N VAL A 100 3.05 -3.56 -3.08
CA VAL A 100 3.12 -4.71 -3.99
C VAL A 100 1.90 -5.59 -3.71
N LEU A 101 1.12 -5.83 -4.76
CA LEU A 101 -0.07 -6.67 -4.72
C LEU A 101 0.25 -8.02 -5.35
N TRP A 102 -0.23 -9.09 -4.72
CA TRP A 102 0.05 -10.49 -5.13
C TRP A 102 -1.24 -11.23 -5.44
N ASP A 103 -1.23 -11.99 -6.53
CA ASP A 103 -2.31 -12.91 -6.90
C ASP A 103 -3.70 -12.24 -6.89
N ASP A 104 -4.62 -12.74 -6.08
CA ASP A 104 -5.99 -12.24 -6.01
C ASP A 104 -6.08 -10.79 -5.56
N GLN A 105 -5.09 -10.30 -4.84
CA GLN A 105 -5.05 -8.90 -4.42
C GLN A 105 -5.03 -7.97 -5.65
N VAL A 106 -4.37 -8.38 -6.73
CA VAL A 106 -4.31 -7.61 -7.98
C VAL A 106 -5.70 -7.37 -8.53
N ASP A 107 -6.57 -8.37 -8.45
CA ASP A 107 -7.95 -8.27 -8.96
C ASP A 107 -8.88 -7.56 -8.00
N ARG A 108 -8.62 -7.66 -6.70
CA ARG A 108 -9.50 -7.12 -5.66
C ARG A 108 -9.31 -5.64 -5.40
N VAL A 109 -8.07 -5.17 -5.43
CA VAL A 109 -7.75 -3.79 -5.02
C VAL A 109 -7.94 -2.83 -6.19
N LYS A 110 -8.68 -1.75 -5.94
CA LYS A 110 -8.96 -0.71 -6.93
C LYS A 110 -8.52 0.64 -6.42
N THR A 111 -8.23 1.55 -7.33
CA THR A 111 -7.97 2.94 -6.97
C THR A 111 -9.16 3.51 -6.20
N GLY A 112 -8.85 4.17 -5.09
CA GLY A 112 -9.85 4.73 -4.19
C GLY A 112 -10.25 3.83 -3.03
N ASP A 113 -9.86 2.57 -3.07
CA ASP A 113 -10.15 1.66 -1.96
C ASP A 113 -9.37 2.06 -0.71
N ILE A 114 -10.00 1.86 0.45
CA ILE A 114 -9.31 1.90 1.73
C ILE A 114 -8.97 0.46 2.09
N ILE A 115 -7.68 0.19 2.24
CA ILE A 115 -7.20 -1.16 2.52
C ILE A 115 -6.49 -1.22 3.87
N ARG A 116 -6.45 -2.41 4.44
CA ARG A 116 -5.67 -2.72 5.63
C ARG A 116 -4.73 -3.88 5.33
N ILE A 117 -3.47 -3.71 5.67
CA ILE A 117 -2.47 -4.77 5.60
C ILE A 117 -2.16 -5.20 7.02
N GLU A 118 -2.28 -6.50 7.31
CA GLU A 118 -1.95 -7.08 8.60
C GLU A 118 -0.93 -8.19 8.42
N GLY A 119 0.06 -8.22 9.29
CA GLY A 119 1.09 -9.25 9.25
C GLY A 119 1.99 -9.17 8.02
N GLY A 120 2.11 -8.00 7.43
CA GLY A 120 2.88 -7.79 6.22
C GLY A 120 4.33 -7.41 6.50
N TRP A 121 4.96 -6.90 5.46
CA TRP A 121 6.38 -6.56 5.51
C TRP A 121 6.66 -5.26 4.78
N CYS A 122 7.58 -4.48 5.32
CA CYS A 122 8.06 -3.25 4.73
C CYS A 122 9.51 -3.41 4.29
N ARG A 123 9.81 -3.00 3.07
CA ARG A 123 11.16 -3.05 2.50
C ARG A 123 11.54 -1.70 1.94
N SER A 124 12.85 -1.48 1.80
CA SER A 124 13.39 -0.33 1.10
C SER A 124 13.86 -0.75 -0.28
N ARG A 125 13.52 0.06 -1.29
CA ARG A 125 14.02 -0.09 -2.66
C ARG A 125 14.42 1.29 -3.16
N ASN A 126 15.70 1.48 -3.48
CA ASN A 126 16.26 2.75 -3.94
C ASN A 126 15.85 3.93 -3.04
N ASP A 127 15.95 3.72 -1.73
CA ASP A 127 15.62 4.70 -0.69
C ASP A 127 14.13 5.01 -0.54
N GLU A 128 13.26 4.21 -1.17
CA GLU A 128 11.81 4.34 -1.02
C GLU A 128 11.24 3.12 -0.31
N LEU A 129 10.24 3.32 0.52
CA LEU A 129 9.61 2.23 1.24
C LEU A 129 8.50 1.59 0.40
N VAL A 130 8.42 0.27 0.45
CA VAL A 130 7.40 -0.52 -0.22
C VAL A 130 6.84 -1.53 0.77
N VAL A 131 5.54 -1.67 0.79
CA VAL A 131 4.83 -2.58 1.70
C VAL A 131 4.12 -3.67 0.92
N SER A 132 4.00 -4.84 1.53
CA SER A 132 3.23 -5.94 0.97
C SER A 132 2.74 -6.85 2.09
N THR A 133 1.81 -7.73 1.78
CA THR A 133 1.39 -8.75 2.74
C THR A 133 2.41 -9.87 2.89
N GLY A 134 3.24 -10.09 1.86
CA GLY A 134 4.07 -11.28 1.84
C GLY A 134 3.22 -12.55 1.78
N LYS A 135 3.80 -13.67 2.22
CA LYS A 135 3.12 -14.97 2.19
C LYS A 135 2.12 -15.14 3.33
N ASN A 136 2.40 -14.57 4.48
CA ASN A 136 1.66 -14.84 5.71
C ASN A 136 0.74 -13.70 6.13
N GLY A 137 0.86 -12.55 5.50
CA GLY A 137 0.01 -11.42 5.81
C GLY A 137 -1.33 -11.47 5.10
N ARG A 138 -2.20 -10.54 5.47
CA ARG A 138 -3.54 -10.44 4.90
C ARG A 138 -3.83 -9.01 4.48
N LEU A 139 -4.65 -8.89 3.44
CA LEU A 139 -5.13 -7.61 2.95
C LEU A 139 -6.64 -7.59 3.00
N TYR A 140 -7.18 -6.57 3.61
CA TYR A 140 -8.63 -6.35 3.71
C TYR A 140 -9.00 -5.07 2.98
N ILE A 141 -10.12 -5.09 2.28
CA ILE A 141 -10.71 -3.89 1.72
C ILE A 141 -11.76 -3.40 2.71
N LEU A 142 -11.51 -2.24 3.31
CA LEU A 142 -12.36 -1.71 4.36
C LEU A 142 -13.51 -0.89 3.81
N ASP A 143 -13.27 -0.19 2.69
CA ASP A 143 -14.27 0.68 2.08
C ASP A 143 -13.92 0.92 0.62
N ARG A 144 -14.95 1.33 -0.14
CA ARG A 144 -14.84 1.64 -1.57
C ARG A 144 -15.56 2.91 -1.95
#